data_e6996c237f22051ca6dc985fa3304cf4
#
_entry.id   e6996c237f22051ca6dc985fa3304cf4
#
_cell.length_a   1.000
_cell.length_b   1.000
_cell.length_c   1.000
_cell.angle_alpha   90.00
_cell.angle_beta   90.00
_cell.angle_gamma   90.00
#
_symmetry.space_group_name_H-M   'P 1'
#
loop_
_entity.id
_entity.type
_entity.pdbx_description
1 polymer ?
#
loop_
_entity_poly.entity_id
_entity_poly.type
_entity_poly.pdbx_seq_one_letter_code
_entity_poly.pdbx_strand_id
1 'polypeptide(L)' 'MTFIVNASKGEDVTTTVRLSIAVAIAKADALLEQGWQVFITGPDGRRYDPSDFEQLLKPDSAL' A
#
# COMPACT_ATOMS: atom_id res chain seq x y z
N MET A 1 1.04 -10.68 9.84
CA MET A 1 1.78 -10.11 8.72
C MET A 1 1.76 -8.61 8.81
N THR A 2 2.79 -7.99 8.32
CA THR A 2 2.92 -6.55 8.45
C THR A 2 3.05 -5.91 7.07
N PHE A 3 2.24 -4.90 6.83
CA PHE A 3 2.30 -4.13 5.59
C PHE A 3 2.65 -2.70 5.93
N ILE A 4 3.59 -2.13 5.19
CA ILE A 4 4.06 -0.78 5.43
C ILE A 4 3.59 0.09 4.29
N VAL A 5 2.77 1.10 4.62
CA VAL A 5 2.26 2.05 3.63
C VAL A 5 3.18 3.26 3.66
N ASN A 6 3.89 3.48 2.56
CA ASN A 6 4.80 4.61 2.42
C ASN A 6 4.18 5.62 1.48
N ALA A 7 4.19 6.87 1.87
CA ALA A 7 3.60 7.92 1.06
C ALA A 7 4.49 9.16 1.09
N SER A 8 4.54 9.87 -0.03
CA SER A 8 5.28 11.11 -0.10
C SER A 8 4.50 12.13 -0.91
N LYS A 9 4.63 13.40 -0.53
CA LYS A 9 3.98 14.48 -1.22
C LYS A 9 4.87 15.72 -1.06
N GLY A 10 5.52 16.12 -2.15
CA GLY A 10 6.49 17.20 -2.06
C GLY A 10 7.63 16.78 -1.16
N GLU A 11 7.83 17.52 -0.09
CA GLU A 11 8.88 17.20 0.89
C GLU A 11 8.35 16.40 2.07
N ASP A 12 7.05 16.13 2.10
CA ASP A 12 6.46 15.39 3.20
C ASP A 12 6.52 13.91 2.92
N VAL A 13 6.85 13.14 3.96
CA VAL A 13 6.91 11.69 3.86
C VAL A 13 6.22 11.12 5.07
N THR A 14 5.40 10.09 4.87
CA THR A 14 4.73 9.43 5.97
C THR A 14 4.83 7.93 5.79
N THR A 15 4.90 7.22 6.90
CA THR A 15 4.98 5.76 6.90
C THR A 15 3.98 5.24 7.92
N THR A 16 3.14 4.32 7.50
CA THR A 16 2.10 3.75 8.34
C THR A 16 2.20 2.22 8.29
N VAL A 17 2.13 1.59 9.45
CA VAL A 17 2.20 0.14 9.54
C VAL A 17 0.79 -0.40 9.79
N ARG A 18 0.41 -1.42 9.03
CA ARG A 18 -0.89 -2.06 9.21
C ARG A 18 -0.71 -3.57 9.17
N LEU A 19 -1.56 -4.27 9.90
CA LEU A 19 -1.50 -5.72 9.96
C LEU A 19 -2.43 -6.38 8.96
N SER A 20 -3.38 -5.63 8.40
CA SER A 20 -4.35 -6.14 7.46
C SER A 20 -4.12 -5.51 6.10
N ILE A 21 -4.12 -6.34 5.05
CA ILE A 21 -3.93 -5.83 3.71
C ILE A 21 -5.08 -4.94 3.30
N ALA A 22 -6.31 -5.27 3.70
CA ALA A 22 -7.46 -4.43 3.35
C ALA A 22 -7.33 -3.05 3.95
N VAL A 23 -6.88 -2.97 5.21
CA VAL A 23 -6.70 -1.68 5.87
C VAL A 23 -5.55 -0.91 5.25
N ALA A 24 -4.47 -1.61 4.89
CA ALA A 24 -3.33 -0.96 4.26
C ALA A 24 -3.74 -0.34 2.93
N ILE A 25 -4.50 -1.05 2.12
CA ILE A 25 -4.94 -0.55 0.83
C ILE A 25 -5.93 0.60 0.99
N ALA A 26 -6.83 0.51 1.96
CA ALA A 26 -7.77 1.59 2.21
C ALA A 26 -7.02 2.87 2.57
N LYS A 27 -5.99 2.75 3.39
CA LYS A 27 -5.17 3.91 3.76
C LYS A 27 -4.43 4.46 2.55
N ALA A 28 -3.87 3.56 1.73
CA ALA A 28 -3.14 3.98 0.54
C ALA A 28 -4.06 4.69 -0.44
N ASP A 29 -5.27 4.15 -0.65
CA ASP A 29 -6.23 4.80 -1.56
C ASP A 29 -6.60 6.19 -1.09
N ALA A 30 -6.81 6.35 0.22
CA ALA A 30 -7.14 7.66 0.75
C ALA A 30 -6.02 8.66 0.50
N LEU A 31 -4.78 8.23 0.66
CA LEU A 31 -3.63 9.11 0.40
C LEU A 31 -3.50 9.42 -1.07
N LEU A 32 -3.76 8.43 -1.94
CA LEU A 32 -3.70 8.68 -3.38
C LEU A 32 -4.71 9.74 -3.80
N GLU A 33 -5.91 9.71 -3.21
CA GLU A 33 -6.92 10.70 -3.54
C GLU A 33 -6.51 12.10 -3.11
N GLN A 34 -5.62 12.20 -2.14
CA GLN A 34 -5.12 13.48 -1.68
C GLN A 34 -3.90 13.96 -2.44
N GLY A 35 -3.47 13.21 -3.44
CA GLY A 35 -2.34 13.61 -4.26
C GLY A 35 -1.00 13.07 -3.82
N TRP A 36 -0.98 12.13 -2.87
CA TRP A 36 0.27 11.52 -2.42
C TRP A 36 0.72 10.43 -3.38
N GLN A 37 2.02 10.24 -3.44
CA GLN A 37 2.59 9.08 -4.11
C GLN A 37 2.75 8.00 -3.06
N VAL A 38 2.16 6.84 -3.30
CA VAL A 38 2.05 5.80 -2.27
C VAL A 38 2.53 4.47 -2.80
N PHE A 39 3.19 3.69 -1.95
CA PHE A 39 3.44 2.28 -2.25
C PHE A 39 3.36 1.50 -0.95
N ILE A 40 3.13 0.20 -1.06
CA ILE A 40 3.02 -0.68 0.10
C ILE A 40 4.16 -1.68 0.05
N THR A 41 4.82 -1.88 1.18
CA THR A 41 5.85 -2.92 1.30
C THR A 41 5.24 -4.08 2.07
N GLY A 42 5.27 -5.26 1.48
CA GLY A 42 4.73 -6.45 2.11
C GLY A 42 5.64 -7.04 3.16
N PRO A 43 5.18 -8.07 3.84
CA PRO A 43 5.96 -8.69 4.91
C PRO A 43 7.22 -9.39 4.41
N ASP A 44 7.28 -9.69 3.12
CA ASP A 44 8.45 -10.30 2.52
C ASP A 44 9.41 -9.26 1.95
N GLY A 45 9.14 -7.98 2.16
CA GLY A 45 9.98 -6.90 1.65
C GLY A 45 9.65 -6.49 0.23
N ARG A 46 8.66 -7.10 -0.39
CA ARG A 46 8.31 -6.78 -1.77
C ARG A 46 7.51 -5.47 -1.81
N ARG A 47 7.81 -4.65 -2.81
CA ARG A 47 7.15 -3.37 -2.98
C ARG A 47 5.98 -3.52 -3.95
N TYR A 48 4.85 -2.91 -3.60
CA TYR A 48 3.66 -2.92 -4.45
C TYR A 48 3.24 -1.48 -4.73
N ASP A 49 3.23 -1.12 -6.01
CA ASP A 49 2.77 0.20 -6.44
C ASP A 49 1.25 0.18 -6.58
N PRO A 50 0.60 1.34 -6.71
CA PRO A 50 -0.86 1.38 -6.80
C PRO A 50 -1.43 0.47 -7.88
N SER A 51 -0.72 0.32 -9.00
CA SER A 51 -1.20 -0.55 -10.06
C SER A 51 -1.15 -2.02 -9.66
N ASP A 52 -0.42 -2.35 -8.60
CA ASP A 52 -0.29 -3.73 -8.14
C ASP A 52 -1.19 -4.02 -6.95
N PHE A 53 -1.95 -3.04 -6.46
CA PHE A 53 -2.76 -3.23 -5.27
C PHE A 53 -3.81 -4.32 -5.45
N GLU A 54 -4.34 -4.48 -6.66
CA GLU A 54 -5.32 -5.53 -6.89
C GLU A 54 -4.71 -6.91 -6.68
N GLN A 55 -3.45 -7.07 -6.99
CA GLN A 55 -2.80 -8.35 -6.78
C GLN A 55 -2.68 -8.69 -5.31
N LEU A 56 -2.51 -7.66 -4.47
CA LEU A 56 -2.50 -7.89 -3.03
C LEU A 56 -3.85 -8.36 -2.54
N LEU A 57 -4.93 -7.80 -3.09
CA LEU A 57 -6.28 -8.16 -2.68
C LEU A 57 -6.71 -9.51 -3.23
N LYS A 58 -6.15 -9.92 -4.36
CA LYS A 58 -6.54 -11.15 -5.03
C LYS A 58 -5.32 -12.01 -5.33
N PRO A 59 -4.61 -12.44 -4.31
CA PRO A 59 -3.35 -13.14 -4.53
C PRO A 59 -3.53 -14.47 -5.25
N ASP A 60 -4.68 -15.09 -5.11
CA ASP A 60 -4.90 -16.38 -5.69
C ASP A 60 -5.88 -16.36 -6.77
N SER A 61 -6.05 -15.26 -7.41
CA SER A 61 -7.07 -15.16 -8.42
C SER A 61 -6.79 -16.02 -9.61
N ALA A 62 -5.77 -16.74 -9.55
CA ALA A 62 -5.48 -17.63 -10.61
C ALA A 62 -6.56 -18.58 -10.89
N LEU A 63 -7.38 -18.72 -10.21
CA LEU A 63 -8.33 -19.66 -10.49
C LEU A 63 -9.25 -19.53 -11.27
#